data_45e7856c4c8b16d3ea6931b846d34191
#
_entry.id   45e7856c4c8b16d3ea6931b846d34191
#
_cell.length_a   1.000
_cell.length_b   1.000
_cell.length_c   1.000
_cell.angle_alpha   90.00
_cell.angle_beta   90.00
_cell.angle_gamma   90.00
#
_symmetry.space_group_name_H-M   'P 1'
#
loop_
_entity.id
_entity.type
_entity.pdbx_description
1 polymer ?
#
loop_
_entity_poly.entity_id
_entity_poly.type
_entity_poly.pdbx_seq_one_letter_code
_entity_poly.pdbx_strand_id
1 'polypeptide(L)'
;MEYAKAHGKLVTFDPNLRKPLWKNLDGAKTQMLWGLDHADVVKISDEEVKFLFGLSAQDGAQYILGHFPAKLVFVTCGADGCWFQNRGASGHVDSLKNIKVVDTTGAGDIFGGSAVWKLLQTGKAPEDLSEAELREIVSFACRTAGLSTTKPGGICSVPAVDELK
;
A
#
# COMPACT_ATOMS: atom_id res chain seq x y z
N MET A 1 15.56 0.60 8.98
CA MET A 1 14.51 -0.34 9.40
C MET A 1 14.90 -1.11 10.66
N GLU A 2 16.08 -1.76 10.72
CA GLU A 2 16.54 -2.57 11.88
C GLU A 2 16.52 -1.80 13.21
N TYR A 3 17.04 -0.57 13.24
CA TYR A 3 17.00 0.28 14.44
C TYR A 3 15.56 0.53 14.93
N ALA A 4 14.63 0.80 14.03
CA ALA A 4 13.22 1.02 14.36
C ALA A 4 12.59 -0.24 14.97
N LYS A 5 12.85 -1.41 14.38
CA LYS A 5 12.35 -2.70 14.89
C LYS A 5 12.95 -3.01 16.27
N ALA A 6 14.25 -2.80 16.47
CA ALA A 6 14.90 -2.99 17.77
C ALA A 6 14.30 -2.10 18.88
N HIS A 7 13.65 -1.00 18.52
CA HIS A 7 12.98 -0.08 19.45
C HIS A 7 11.43 -0.23 19.43
N GLY A 8 10.92 -1.35 18.94
CA GLY A 8 9.48 -1.66 18.95
C GLY A 8 8.63 -0.72 18.10
N LYS A 9 9.21 -0.11 17.04
CA LYS A 9 8.47 0.79 16.14
C LYS A 9 7.88 0.00 14.99
N LEU A 10 6.66 0.37 14.60
CA LEU A 10 6.03 -0.14 13.40
C LEU A 10 6.81 0.33 12.16
N VAL A 11 7.19 -0.60 11.30
CA VAL A 11 7.90 -0.32 10.06
C VAL A 11 6.96 -0.52 8.89
N THR A 12 6.69 0.55 8.15
CA THR A 12 5.94 0.49 6.89
C THR A 12 6.90 0.57 5.71
N PHE A 13 6.61 -0.17 4.64
CA PHE A 13 7.44 -0.22 3.45
C PHE A 13 6.62 -0.13 2.17
N ASP A 14 7.02 0.79 1.30
CA ASP A 14 6.56 0.92 -0.09
C ASP A 14 7.80 0.82 -1.00
N PRO A 15 7.98 -0.27 -1.78
CA PRO A 15 9.13 -0.41 -2.68
C PRO A 15 9.26 0.72 -3.68
N ASN A 16 8.13 1.19 -4.20
CA ASN A 16 8.02 2.34 -5.09
C ASN A 16 9.04 2.27 -6.26
N LEU A 17 9.06 1.16 -6.96
CA LEU A 17 10.02 0.85 -8.02
C LEU A 17 9.98 1.88 -9.16
N ARG A 18 11.11 2.55 -9.36
CA ARG A 18 11.34 3.46 -10.48
C ARG A 18 12.44 2.86 -11.37
N LYS A 19 12.05 1.95 -12.28
CA LYS A 19 13.00 1.21 -13.15
C LYS A 19 14.11 2.07 -13.77
N PRO A 20 13.83 3.29 -14.28
CA PRO A 20 14.87 4.13 -14.88
C PRO A 20 15.97 4.61 -13.92
N LEU A 21 15.75 4.54 -12.62
CA LEU A 21 16.72 4.97 -11.61
C LEU A 21 17.70 3.86 -11.20
N TRP A 22 17.46 2.63 -11.66
CA TRP A 22 18.28 1.49 -11.30
C TRP A 22 19.26 1.15 -12.42
N LYS A 23 20.53 0.90 -12.06
CA LYS A 23 21.56 0.44 -13.02
C LYS A 23 21.25 -0.95 -13.58
N ASN A 24 20.66 -1.81 -12.75
CA ASN A 24 20.12 -3.10 -13.15
C ASN A 24 18.91 -3.47 -12.26
N LEU A 25 18.03 -4.29 -12.79
CA LEU A 25 16.81 -4.67 -12.10
C LEU A 25 17.00 -5.78 -11.06
N ASP A 26 18.08 -6.55 -11.14
CA ASP A 26 18.41 -7.57 -10.12
C ASP A 26 18.81 -6.89 -8.80
N GLY A 27 19.55 -5.79 -8.88
CA GLY A 27 19.84 -4.95 -7.73
C GLY A 27 18.58 -4.35 -7.12
N ALA A 28 17.63 -3.86 -7.95
CA ALA A 28 16.35 -3.40 -7.48
C ALA A 28 15.57 -4.50 -6.75
N LYS A 29 15.47 -5.68 -7.36
CA LYS A 29 14.81 -6.86 -6.77
C LYS A 29 15.40 -7.22 -5.41
N THR A 30 16.74 -7.27 -5.32
CA THR A 30 17.44 -7.59 -4.07
C THR A 30 17.08 -6.59 -2.97
N GLN A 31 17.07 -5.29 -3.25
CA GLN A 31 16.74 -4.26 -2.26
C GLN A 31 15.25 -4.27 -1.87
N MET A 32 14.36 -4.54 -2.83
CA MET A 32 12.93 -4.68 -2.53
C MET A 32 12.68 -5.88 -1.62
N LEU A 33 13.28 -7.04 -1.89
CA LEU A 33 13.18 -8.23 -1.04
C LEU A 33 13.74 -7.97 0.36
N TRP A 34 14.89 -7.29 0.46
CA TRP A 34 15.44 -6.86 1.74
C TRP A 34 14.45 -5.97 2.53
N GLY A 35 13.79 -5.03 1.85
CA GLY A 35 12.77 -4.19 2.47
C GLY A 35 11.57 -4.99 3.00
N LEU A 36 11.12 -6.00 2.23
CA LEU A 36 10.04 -6.90 2.66
C LEU A 36 10.43 -7.71 3.91
N ASP A 37 11.69 -8.14 4.02
CA ASP A 37 12.22 -8.85 5.21
C ASP A 37 12.25 -8.01 6.48
N HIS A 38 12.05 -6.70 6.36
CA HIS A 38 12.15 -5.76 7.49
C HIS A 38 10.87 -4.98 7.76
N ALA A 39 9.80 -5.22 7.00
CA ALA A 39 8.55 -4.49 7.14
C ALA A 39 7.50 -5.23 7.98
N ASP A 40 6.71 -4.47 8.75
CA ASP A 40 5.51 -4.94 9.41
C ASP A 40 4.25 -4.69 8.57
N VAL A 41 4.21 -3.57 7.85
CA VAL A 41 3.14 -3.24 6.92
C VAL A 41 3.74 -2.96 5.56
N VAL A 42 3.26 -3.65 4.55
CA VAL A 42 3.71 -3.51 3.16
C VAL A 42 2.60 -2.89 2.32
N LYS A 43 2.90 -1.81 1.62
CA LYS A 43 2.09 -1.36 0.49
C LYS A 43 2.93 -1.56 -0.77
N ILE A 44 2.39 -2.27 -1.74
CA ILE A 44 3.07 -2.63 -2.99
C ILE A 44 2.08 -2.56 -4.15
N SER A 45 2.53 -2.26 -5.36
CA SER A 45 1.66 -2.32 -6.55
C SER A 45 1.58 -3.73 -7.13
N ASP A 46 0.52 -4.01 -7.88
CA ASP A 46 0.36 -5.25 -8.64
C ASP A 46 1.49 -5.47 -9.68
N GLU A 47 1.95 -4.37 -10.30
CA GLU A 47 3.11 -4.41 -11.21
C GLU A 47 4.40 -4.82 -10.49
N GLU A 48 4.61 -4.36 -9.25
CA GLU A 48 5.76 -4.73 -8.43
C GLU A 48 5.65 -6.18 -7.92
N VAL A 49 4.45 -6.63 -7.53
CA VAL A 49 4.18 -8.04 -7.22
C VAL A 49 4.52 -8.93 -8.41
N LYS A 50 4.05 -8.56 -9.60
CA LYS A 50 4.36 -9.28 -10.83
C LYS A 50 5.86 -9.28 -11.15
N PHE A 51 6.54 -8.15 -10.93
CA PHE A 51 7.99 -8.03 -11.13
C PHE A 51 8.79 -8.92 -10.18
N LEU A 52 8.41 -8.95 -8.89
CA LEU A 52 9.15 -9.71 -7.88
C LEU A 52 8.87 -11.23 -7.97
N PHE A 53 7.61 -11.61 -8.14
CA PHE A 53 7.13 -12.97 -7.91
C PHE A 53 6.42 -13.60 -9.11
N GLY A 54 6.01 -12.84 -10.12
CA GLY A 54 5.23 -13.32 -11.25
C GLY A 54 3.78 -13.67 -10.89
N LEU A 55 3.28 -13.18 -9.76
CA LEU A 55 1.97 -13.51 -9.19
C LEU A 55 0.91 -12.45 -9.50
N SER A 56 -0.37 -12.81 -9.31
CA SER A 56 -1.48 -11.87 -9.25
C SER A 56 -1.41 -11.02 -7.98
N ALA A 57 -2.17 -9.92 -7.92
CA ALA A 57 -2.23 -9.06 -6.74
C ALA A 57 -2.69 -9.83 -5.49
N GLN A 58 -3.73 -10.64 -5.62
CA GLN A 58 -4.27 -11.46 -4.52
C GLN A 58 -3.25 -12.51 -4.05
N ASP A 59 -2.70 -13.29 -4.98
CA ASP A 59 -1.71 -14.34 -4.64
C ASP A 59 -0.42 -13.72 -4.09
N GLY A 60 -0.04 -12.53 -4.57
CA GLY A 60 1.11 -11.79 -4.09
C GLY A 60 0.94 -11.32 -2.64
N ALA A 61 -0.23 -10.83 -2.27
CA ALA A 61 -0.52 -10.49 -0.87
C ALA A 61 -0.37 -11.70 0.04
N GLN A 62 -0.95 -12.83 -0.35
CA GLN A 62 -0.84 -14.09 0.38
C GLN A 62 0.61 -14.59 0.45
N TYR A 63 1.36 -14.52 -0.65
CA TYR A 63 2.75 -14.93 -0.72
C TYR A 63 3.62 -14.10 0.24
N ILE A 64 3.47 -12.77 0.22
CA ILE A 64 4.24 -11.87 1.09
C ILE A 64 3.97 -12.19 2.56
N LEU A 65 2.72 -12.36 2.98
CA LEU A 65 2.38 -12.73 4.36
C LEU A 65 2.91 -14.11 4.78
N GLY A 66 3.01 -15.04 3.85
CA GLY A 66 3.49 -16.40 4.12
C GLY A 66 5.00 -16.54 4.19
N HIS A 67 5.76 -15.65 3.55
CA HIS A 67 7.20 -15.77 3.35
C HIS A 67 8.03 -14.65 4.00
N PHE A 68 7.40 -13.55 4.39
CA PHE A 68 8.04 -12.39 5.00
C PHE A 68 7.41 -12.07 6.37
N PRO A 69 8.08 -11.29 7.24
CA PRO A 69 7.57 -10.96 8.57
C PRO A 69 6.41 -9.96 8.56
N ALA A 70 5.91 -9.60 7.40
CA ALA A 70 4.80 -8.67 7.24
C ALA A 70 3.55 -9.14 7.99
N LYS A 71 2.85 -8.22 8.63
CA LYS A 71 1.61 -8.42 9.38
C LYS A 71 0.38 -7.98 8.61
N LEU A 72 0.57 -7.05 7.69
CA LEU A 72 -0.47 -6.49 6.84
C LEU A 72 0.12 -6.12 5.48
N VAL A 73 -0.58 -6.50 4.42
CA VAL A 73 -0.19 -6.20 3.03
C VAL A 73 -1.34 -5.51 2.33
N PHE A 74 -1.02 -4.42 1.63
CA PHE A 74 -1.88 -3.74 0.67
C PHE A 74 -1.26 -3.89 -0.72
N VAL A 75 -2.00 -4.44 -1.69
CA VAL A 75 -1.58 -4.50 -3.09
C VAL A 75 -2.48 -3.58 -3.90
N THR A 76 -1.95 -2.43 -4.30
CA THR A 76 -2.67 -1.43 -5.09
C THR A 76 -2.70 -1.81 -6.56
N CYS A 77 -3.88 -1.72 -7.19
CA CYS A 77 -4.15 -2.10 -8.59
C CYS A 77 -4.64 -0.90 -9.42
N GLY A 78 -4.16 0.31 -9.12
CA GLY A 78 -4.55 1.52 -9.83
C GLY A 78 -6.06 1.74 -9.86
N ALA A 79 -6.66 1.78 -11.05
CA ALA A 79 -8.10 1.97 -11.25
C ALA A 79 -8.96 0.79 -10.75
N ASP A 80 -8.36 -0.36 -10.52
CA ASP A 80 -9.07 -1.55 -10.03
C ASP A 80 -9.11 -1.61 -8.49
N GLY A 81 -8.46 -0.67 -7.82
CA GLY A 81 -8.55 -0.56 -6.36
C GLY A 81 -7.41 -1.21 -5.61
N CYS A 82 -7.70 -1.94 -4.54
CA CYS A 82 -6.67 -2.50 -3.68
C CYS A 82 -7.08 -3.83 -3.04
N TRP A 83 -6.22 -4.83 -3.13
CA TRP A 83 -6.27 -6.02 -2.30
C TRP A 83 -5.61 -5.76 -0.96
N PHE A 84 -6.20 -6.28 0.10
CA PHE A 84 -5.60 -6.24 1.43
C PHE A 84 -5.61 -7.62 2.07
N GLN A 85 -4.62 -7.89 2.90
CA GLN A 85 -4.55 -9.14 3.65
C GLN A 85 -3.72 -8.99 4.92
N ASN A 86 -4.23 -9.51 6.03
CA ASN A 86 -3.49 -9.86 7.24
C ASN A 86 -3.70 -11.35 7.55
N ARG A 87 -3.30 -11.82 8.73
CA ARG A 87 -3.41 -13.24 9.09
C ARG A 87 -4.85 -13.73 9.26
N GLY A 88 -5.78 -12.85 9.63
CA GLY A 88 -7.17 -13.17 9.97
C GLY A 88 -8.19 -12.77 8.91
N ALA A 89 -7.80 -11.91 7.97
CA ALA A 89 -8.74 -11.32 7.02
C ALA A 89 -8.07 -11.02 5.67
N SER A 90 -8.85 -11.12 4.61
CA SER A 90 -8.46 -10.69 3.26
C SER A 90 -9.66 -10.14 2.51
N GLY A 91 -9.41 -9.26 1.55
CA GLY A 91 -10.47 -8.72 0.72
C GLY A 91 -9.95 -7.77 -0.34
N HIS A 92 -10.89 -7.24 -1.10
CA HIS A 92 -10.65 -6.25 -2.13
C HIS A 92 -11.61 -5.07 -1.95
N VAL A 93 -11.12 -3.88 -2.25
CA VAL A 93 -11.92 -2.64 -2.31
C VAL A 93 -11.67 -1.98 -3.64
N ASP A 94 -12.74 -1.62 -4.35
CA ASP A 94 -12.68 -0.89 -5.61
C ASP A 94 -12.11 0.52 -5.42
N SER A 95 -11.44 1.02 -6.45
CA SER A 95 -11.08 2.43 -6.54
C SER A 95 -12.31 3.30 -6.71
N LEU A 96 -12.16 4.60 -6.43
CA LEU A 96 -13.21 5.59 -6.68
C LEU A 96 -13.56 5.61 -8.17
N LYS A 97 -14.83 5.34 -8.49
CA LYS A 97 -15.34 5.31 -9.88
C LYS A 97 -15.92 6.65 -10.29
N ASN A 98 -16.12 6.83 -11.59
CA ASN A 98 -16.78 8.01 -12.18
C ASN A 98 -16.07 9.35 -11.90
N ILE A 99 -14.75 9.33 -11.78
CA ILE A 99 -13.91 10.52 -11.65
C ILE A 99 -13.18 10.83 -12.97
N LYS A 100 -12.93 12.10 -13.21
CA LYS A 100 -12.07 12.53 -14.33
C LYS A 100 -10.62 12.58 -13.85
N VAL A 101 -9.83 11.61 -14.23
CA VAL A 101 -8.40 11.57 -13.93
C VAL A 101 -7.67 12.65 -14.72
N VAL A 102 -6.88 13.47 -14.03
CA VAL A 102 -6.04 14.54 -14.58
C VAL A 102 -4.56 14.18 -14.46
N ASP A 103 -4.15 13.70 -13.26
CA ASP A 103 -2.76 13.34 -12.97
C ASP A 103 -2.73 12.24 -11.90
N THR A 104 -1.95 11.19 -12.13
CA THR A 104 -1.81 10.07 -11.17
C THR A 104 -0.57 10.19 -10.29
N THR A 105 0.19 11.27 -10.42
CA THR A 105 1.41 11.53 -9.64
C THR A 105 1.10 11.53 -8.15
N GLY A 106 1.82 10.70 -7.39
CA GLY A 106 1.67 10.63 -5.94
C GLY A 106 0.45 9.85 -5.43
N ALA A 107 -0.44 9.34 -6.30
CA ALA A 107 -1.63 8.60 -5.86
C ALA A 107 -1.29 7.40 -4.96
N GLY A 108 -0.22 6.66 -5.28
CA GLY A 108 0.29 5.56 -4.46
C GLY A 108 0.80 6.00 -3.10
N ASP A 109 1.51 7.12 -3.05
CA ASP A 109 2.02 7.70 -1.80
C ASP A 109 0.87 8.21 -0.92
N ILE A 110 -0.14 8.85 -1.54
CA ILE A 110 -1.36 9.33 -0.86
C ILE A 110 -2.17 8.16 -0.32
N PHE A 111 -2.31 7.07 -1.10
CA PHE A 111 -2.93 5.83 -0.60
C PHE A 111 -2.19 5.32 0.64
N GLY A 112 -0.87 5.13 0.54
CA GLY A 112 -0.05 4.60 1.63
C GLY A 112 -0.12 5.44 2.90
N GLY A 113 0.04 6.76 2.77
CA GLY A 113 -0.07 7.71 3.89
C GLY A 113 -1.45 7.69 4.53
N SER A 114 -2.52 7.65 3.72
CA SER A 114 -3.91 7.58 4.20
C SER A 114 -4.22 6.27 4.92
N ALA A 115 -3.75 5.15 4.39
CA ALA A 115 -3.93 3.84 5.00
C ALA A 115 -3.21 3.75 6.36
N VAL A 116 -1.95 4.21 6.42
CA VAL A 116 -1.18 4.23 7.68
C VAL A 116 -1.81 5.18 8.70
N TRP A 117 -2.27 6.35 8.29
CA TRP A 117 -2.96 7.29 9.18
C TRP A 117 -4.21 6.67 9.80
N LYS A 118 -5.07 6.03 9.00
CA LYS A 118 -6.27 5.33 9.48
C LYS A 118 -5.92 4.13 10.37
N LEU A 119 -4.91 3.35 10.01
CA LEU A 119 -4.40 2.24 10.79
C LEU A 119 -4.02 2.70 12.21
N LEU A 120 -3.24 3.77 12.33
CA LEU A 120 -2.80 4.30 13.61
C LEU A 120 -3.96 4.78 14.49
N GLN A 121 -5.06 5.25 13.91
CA GLN A 121 -6.23 5.68 14.67
C GLN A 121 -7.00 4.51 15.30
N THR A 122 -6.85 3.29 14.81
CA THR A 122 -7.48 2.12 15.42
C THR A 122 -6.89 1.76 16.77
N GLY A 123 -5.64 2.15 17.02
CA GLY A 123 -4.89 1.74 18.22
C GLY A 123 -4.58 0.25 18.30
N LYS A 124 -4.87 -0.52 17.23
CA LYS A 124 -4.66 -1.96 17.16
C LYS A 124 -3.38 -2.32 16.41
N ALA A 125 -2.86 -3.51 16.70
CA ALA A 125 -1.80 -4.07 15.87
C ALA A 125 -2.35 -4.48 14.48
N PRO A 126 -1.55 -4.37 13.40
CA PRO A 126 -2.01 -4.67 12.04
C PRO A 126 -2.59 -6.08 11.87
N GLU A 127 -2.03 -7.05 12.59
CA GLU A 127 -2.47 -8.45 12.58
C GLU A 127 -3.82 -8.71 13.27
N ASP A 128 -4.26 -7.79 14.15
CA ASP A 128 -5.49 -7.92 14.96
C ASP A 128 -6.71 -7.22 14.33
N LEU A 129 -6.54 -6.59 13.17
CA LEU A 129 -7.62 -5.91 12.47
C LEU A 129 -8.56 -6.91 11.82
N SER A 130 -9.85 -6.72 12.03
CA SER A 130 -10.92 -7.45 11.36
C SER A 130 -11.05 -7.06 9.89
N GLU A 131 -11.73 -7.88 9.09
CA GLU A 131 -12.03 -7.56 7.70
C GLU A 131 -12.79 -6.23 7.56
N ALA A 132 -13.75 -5.96 8.44
CA ALA A 132 -14.54 -4.74 8.41
C ALA A 132 -13.65 -3.49 8.62
N GLU A 133 -12.75 -3.53 9.59
CA GLU A 133 -11.80 -2.43 9.85
C GLU A 133 -10.82 -2.24 8.69
N LEU A 134 -10.31 -3.33 8.11
CA LEU A 134 -9.44 -3.25 6.94
C LEU A 134 -10.17 -2.68 5.73
N ARG A 135 -11.43 -3.06 5.51
CA ARG A 135 -12.27 -2.46 4.46
C ARG A 135 -12.47 -0.97 4.66
N GLU A 136 -12.69 -0.51 5.89
CA GLU A 136 -12.81 0.92 6.19
C GLU A 136 -11.52 1.68 5.89
N ILE A 137 -10.36 1.14 6.35
CA ILE A 137 -9.04 1.72 6.09
C ILE A 137 -8.77 1.83 4.60
N VAL A 138 -8.98 0.74 3.85
CA VAL A 138 -8.69 0.69 2.41
C VAL A 138 -9.66 1.54 1.61
N SER A 139 -10.95 1.56 1.98
CA SER A 139 -11.95 2.42 1.32
C SER A 139 -11.60 3.90 1.47
N PHE A 140 -11.18 4.32 2.66
CA PHE A 140 -10.71 5.68 2.89
C PHE A 140 -9.48 5.99 2.04
N ALA A 141 -8.48 5.09 2.01
CA ALA A 141 -7.25 5.28 1.24
C ALA A 141 -7.51 5.30 -0.28
N CYS A 142 -8.36 4.41 -0.79
CA CYS A 142 -8.79 4.40 -2.20
C CYS A 142 -9.51 5.70 -2.58
N ARG A 143 -10.42 6.19 -1.71
CA ARG A 143 -11.13 7.44 -1.95
C ARG A 143 -10.17 8.63 -1.96
N THR A 144 -9.27 8.74 -0.99
CA THR A 144 -8.30 9.83 -0.90
C THR A 144 -7.37 9.83 -2.11
N ALA A 145 -6.81 8.68 -2.46
CA ALA A 145 -5.97 8.53 -3.64
C ALA A 145 -6.74 8.81 -4.94
N GLY A 146 -7.98 8.32 -5.07
CA GLY A 146 -8.81 8.58 -6.25
C GLY A 146 -9.09 10.07 -6.44
N LEU A 147 -9.51 10.78 -5.39
CA LEU A 147 -9.74 12.23 -5.44
C LEU A 147 -8.47 13.00 -5.79
N SER A 148 -7.30 12.60 -5.30
CA SER A 148 -6.05 13.27 -5.65
C SER A 148 -5.77 13.24 -7.15
N THR A 149 -6.17 12.19 -7.85
CA THR A 149 -5.95 12.08 -9.30
C THR A 149 -6.79 13.05 -10.13
N THR A 150 -7.78 13.73 -9.54
CA THR A 150 -8.60 14.74 -10.22
C THR A 150 -7.95 16.11 -10.31
N LYS A 151 -6.80 16.29 -9.67
CA LYS A 151 -6.02 17.53 -9.60
C LYS A 151 -4.59 17.27 -10.09
N PRO A 152 -3.89 18.28 -10.65
CA PRO A 152 -2.50 18.12 -11.03
C PRO A 152 -1.55 18.12 -9.81
N GLY A 153 -0.45 17.38 -9.92
CA GLY A 153 0.63 17.33 -8.95
C GLY A 153 0.42 16.31 -7.82
N GLY A 154 1.48 16.03 -7.07
CA GLY A 154 1.49 15.06 -5.97
C GLY A 154 0.99 15.70 -4.65
N ILE A 155 1.85 16.44 -3.94
CA ILE A 155 1.51 17.00 -2.61
C ILE A 155 0.31 17.98 -2.71
N CYS A 156 0.26 18.80 -3.74
CA CYS A 156 -0.81 19.80 -3.95
C CYS A 156 -2.18 19.18 -4.24
N SER A 157 -2.21 17.90 -4.64
CA SER A 157 -3.46 17.21 -4.98
C SER A 157 -4.09 16.47 -3.79
N VAL A 158 -3.42 16.41 -2.63
CA VAL A 158 -3.96 15.78 -1.42
C VAL A 158 -5.30 16.44 -1.08
N PRO A 159 -6.40 15.65 -0.99
CA PRO A 159 -7.71 16.19 -0.68
C PRO A 159 -7.76 16.79 0.73
N ALA A 160 -8.49 17.87 0.89
CA ALA A 160 -8.80 18.42 2.20
C ALA A 160 -9.82 17.52 2.93
N VAL A 161 -9.86 17.62 4.26
CA VAL A 161 -10.72 16.75 5.11
C VAL A 161 -12.21 16.88 4.77
N ASP A 162 -12.66 18.05 4.36
CA ASP A 162 -14.05 18.31 3.95
C ASP A 162 -14.41 17.67 2.60
N GLU A 163 -13.44 17.44 1.71
CA GLU A 163 -13.62 16.72 0.45
C GLU A 163 -13.76 15.19 0.65
N LEU A 164 -13.44 14.70 1.85
CA LEU A 164 -13.46 13.27 2.21
C LEU A 164 -14.74 12.83 2.95
N LYS A 165 -15.66 13.76 3.18
CA LYS A 165 -16.94 13.49 3.84
C LYS A 165 -17.97 12.83 2.91
#